data_ca5d51d01d0f6334c763ecc190390d2d
#
_entry.id   ca5d51d01d0f6334c763ecc190390d2d
#
_cell.length_a   1.000
_cell.length_b   1.000
_cell.length_c   1.000
_cell.angle_alpha   90.00
_cell.angle_beta   90.00
_cell.angle_gamma   90.00
#
_symmetry.space_group_name_H-M   'P 1'
#
loop_
_entity.id
_entity.type
_entity.pdbx_description
1 polymer ?
#
loop_
_entity_poly.entity_id
_entity_poly.type
_entity_poly.pdbx_seq_one_letter_code
_entity_poly.pdbx_strand_id
1 'polypeptide(L)'
;VYAPDGTGEWHTADTRPDGSLTWTEEYGGALGNGAVLLDTPSNPAKVQLLTDAHDDTRLADITALGYATYVVEAPAGNPGTPALNIRLDRDSDGVVDAYLVYEPYQDDFYGNGAVHPGVWQTWDAWHGGESEWWSGQIGACPQDAPCSINELLDLYPDATIQEDSTSLRSPSTPAGADFHGSIGFNQGSYNAGVVGAADALHIATRSGVDVTYDFEAGEAPVRLTGKNDCKNGGWATSDEPVFRNQGACVSYFSRK
;
A
#
# COMPACT_ATOMS: atom_id res chain seq x y z
N VAL A 1 -2.07 -0.83 10.52
CA VAL A 1 -2.17 -2.19 9.97
C VAL A 1 -1.20 -3.08 10.69
N TYR A 2 -1.66 -4.18 11.25
CA TYR A 2 -0.82 -5.15 11.93
C TYR A 2 -0.58 -6.36 11.05
N ALA A 3 0.46 -7.14 11.36
CA ALA A 3 0.74 -8.38 10.66
C ALA A 3 -0.55 -9.20 10.48
N PRO A 4 -0.80 -9.81 9.33
CA PRO A 4 -2.11 -10.31 8.95
C PRO A 4 -2.63 -11.32 9.96
N ASP A 5 -3.69 -10.93 10.65
CA ASP A 5 -4.51 -11.81 11.47
C ASP A 5 -5.63 -12.48 10.66
N GLY A 6 -5.65 -12.27 9.34
CA GLY A 6 -6.67 -12.74 8.42
C GLY A 6 -7.93 -11.86 8.37
N THR A 7 -7.90 -10.63 8.85
CA THR A 7 -9.07 -9.74 8.89
C THR A 7 -9.37 -8.97 7.60
N GLY A 8 -8.70 -9.28 6.49
CA GLY A 8 -9.35 -9.16 5.19
C GLY A 8 -9.29 -7.83 4.45
N GLU A 9 -8.69 -6.76 4.93
CA GLU A 9 -8.56 -5.51 4.14
C GLU A 9 -7.24 -5.42 3.33
N TRP A 10 -6.27 -6.28 3.64
CA TRP A 10 -4.97 -6.28 2.98
C TRP A 10 -4.62 -7.66 2.45
N HIS A 11 -4.22 -7.71 1.19
CA HIS A 11 -4.01 -8.94 0.41
C HIS A 11 -2.58 -9.02 -0.10
N THR A 12 -1.95 -10.19 0.06
CA THR A 12 -0.64 -10.50 -0.55
C THR A 12 -0.82 -10.90 -2.01
N ALA A 13 -1.36 -9.97 -2.80
CA ALA A 13 -1.79 -10.23 -4.18
C ALA A 13 -0.61 -10.52 -5.11
N ASP A 14 -0.84 -11.39 -6.12
CA ASP A 14 0.13 -11.73 -7.18
C ASP A 14 1.56 -12.02 -6.66
N THR A 15 1.68 -12.61 -5.47
CA THR A 15 2.98 -13.03 -4.96
C THR A 15 3.49 -14.21 -5.77
N ARG A 16 4.68 -14.07 -6.38
CA ARG A 16 5.29 -15.04 -7.27
C ARG A 16 6.43 -15.76 -6.57
N PRO A 17 6.87 -16.93 -7.09
CA PRO A 17 7.97 -17.68 -6.49
C PRO A 17 9.19 -16.83 -6.21
N ASP A 18 9.83 -17.10 -5.07
CA ASP A 18 10.97 -16.42 -4.48
C ASP A 18 10.67 -15.01 -3.92
N GLY A 19 9.54 -14.38 -4.28
CA GLY A 19 9.12 -13.13 -3.64
C GLY A 19 8.60 -13.39 -2.23
N SER A 20 8.96 -12.55 -1.27
CA SER A 20 8.46 -12.63 0.11
C SER A 20 8.07 -11.27 0.68
N LEU A 21 7.09 -11.30 1.57
CA LEU A 21 6.61 -10.15 2.32
C LEU A 21 6.56 -10.51 3.79
N THR A 22 7.14 -9.65 4.64
CA THR A 22 7.15 -9.83 6.09
C THR A 22 6.94 -8.50 6.79
N TRP A 23 6.33 -8.52 7.98
CA TRP A 23 6.29 -7.37 8.88
C TRP A 23 7.56 -7.34 9.73
N THR A 24 8.16 -6.17 9.93
CA THR A 24 9.44 -6.03 10.63
C THR A 24 9.52 -4.74 11.43
N GLU A 25 10.24 -4.77 12.54
CA GLU A 25 10.69 -3.59 13.29
C GLU A 25 12.18 -3.31 13.08
N GLU A 26 12.87 -4.15 12.28
CA GLU A 26 14.34 -4.11 12.15
C GLU A 26 14.87 -2.77 11.61
N TYR A 27 14.07 -2.13 10.73
CA TYR A 27 14.45 -0.85 10.10
C TYR A 27 13.65 0.33 10.66
N GLY A 28 12.86 0.08 11.72
CA GLY A 28 11.86 1.04 12.20
C GLY A 28 10.74 1.24 11.19
N GLY A 29 9.84 2.19 11.46
CA GLY A 29 8.80 2.65 10.54
C GLY A 29 9.03 4.08 10.09
N ALA A 30 8.38 4.51 9.03
CA ALA A 30 8.21 5.93 8.71
C ALA A 30 7.18 6.55 9.66
N LEU A 31 6.19 5.75 10.06
CA LEU A 31 5.32 5.95 11.21
C LEU A 31 5.53 4.78 12.18
N GLY A 32 5.16 4.94 13.45
CA GLY A 32 5.26 3.87 14.44
C GLY A 32 6.66 3.26 14.56
N ASN A 33 6.72 1.94 14.73
CA ASN A 33 7.96 1.20 14.91
C ASN A 33 8.19 0.13 13.83
N GLY A 34 7.18 -0.19 13.03
CA GLY A 34 7.19 -1.29 12.07
C GLY A 34 7.03 -0.84 10.63
N ALA A 35 7.17 -1.78 9.73
CA ALA A 35 6.94 -1.64 8.30
C ALA A 35 6.68 -3.00 7.64
N VAL A 36 6.26 -3.02 6.38
CA VAL A 36 6.28 -4.22 5.56
C VAL A 36 7.58 -4.28 4.76
N LEU A 37 8.27 -5.41 4.82
CA LEU A 37 9.47 -5.71 4.06
C LEU A 37 9.12 -6.55 2.85
N LEU A 38 9.52 -6.10 1.67
CA LEU A 38 9.37 -6.77 0.39
C LEU A 38 10.74 -7.23 -0.10
N ASP A 39 10.86 -8.51 -0.45
CA ASP A 39 12.11 -9.10 -0.96
C ASP A 39 11.86 -9.78 -2.30
N THR A 40 12.67 -9.43 -3.30
CA THR A 40 12.62 -9.98 -4.66
C THR A 40 14.02 -10.43 -5.10
N PRO A 41 14.48 -11.61 -4.65
CA PRO A 41 15.86 -12.07 -4.88
C PRO A 41 16.14 -12.45 -6.35
N SER A 42 15.11 -12.65 -7.17
CA SER A 42 15.23 -13.09 -8.57
C SER A 42 14.35 -12.28 -9.51
N ASN A 43 14.65 -12.28 -10.82
CA ASN A 43 13.85 -11.56 -11.81
C ASN A 43 12.36 -11.97 -11.88
N PRO A 44 11.99 -13.26 -11.78
CA PRO A 44 10.58 -13.64 -11.77
C PRO A 44 9.88 -13.33 -10.45
N ALA A 45 10.62 -13.09 -9.37
CA ALA A 45 10.05 -12.76 -8.06
C ALA A 45 9.21 -11.49 -8.13
N LYS A 46 8.08 -11.53 -7.45
CA LYS A 46 7.19 -10.39 -7.28
C LYS A 46 6.44 -10.53 -5.97
N VAL A 47 6.18 -9.43 -5.32
CA VAL A 47 5.36 -9.37 -4.13
C VAL A 47 4.53 -8.10 -4.15
N GLN A 48 3.27 -8.22 -3.78
CA GLN A 48 2.34 -7.10 -3.65
C GLN A 48 1.61 -7.19 -2.31
N LEU A 49 1.34 -6.04 -1.73
CA LEU A 49 0.42 -5.88 -0.60
C LEU A 49 -0.57 -4.79 -0.98
N LEU A 50 -1.80 -5.18 -1.27
CA LEU A 50 -2.86 -4.29 -1.74
C LEU A 50 -4.06 -4.32 -0.80
N THR A 51 -4.80 -3.22 -0.73
CA THR A 51 -6.09 -3.13 -0.03
C THR A 51 -7.23 -2.90 -1.03
N ASP A 52 -8.42 -3.39 -0.70
CA ASP A 52 -9.68 -3.16 -1.40
C ASP A 52 -10.53 -2.02 -0.77
N ALA A 53 -10.03 -1.43 0.33
CA ALA A 53 -10.75 -0.40 1.08
C ALA A 53 -11.08 0.89 0.27
N HIS A 54 -10.49 1.03 -0.92
CA HIS A 54 -10.67 2.20 -1.79
C HIS A 54 -11.31 1.86 -3.14
N ASP A 55 -11.93 0.70 -3.26
CA ASP A 55 -12.67 0.33 -4.45
C ASP A 55 -13.77 1.35 -4.75
N ASP A 56 -14.12 1.47 -6.02
CA ASP A 56 -15.06 2.46 -6.56
C ASP A 56 -14.65 3.94 -6.36
N THR A 57 -13.44 4.21 -5.84
CA THR A 57 -12.94 5.58 -5.73
C THR A 57 -12.55 6.09 -7.12
N ARG A 58 -13.18 7.19 -7.57
CA ARG A 58 -12.78 7.83 -8.82
C ARG A 58 -11.36 8.39 -8.69
N LEU A 59 -10.54 8.15 -9.69
CA LEU A 59 -9.19 8.72 -9.74
C LEU A 59 -9.23 10.25 -9.61
N ALA A 60 -10.22 10.90 -10.25
CA ALA A 60 -10.45 12.35 -10.19
C ALA A 60 -10.79 12.88 -8.79
N ASP A 61 -11.25 12.03 -7.87
CA ASP A 61 -11.64 12.44 -6.52
C ASP A 61 -10.49 12.36 -5.51
N ILE A 62 -9.37 11.76 -5.87
CA ILE A 62 -8.16 11.75 -5.03
C ILE A 62 -7.61 13.18 -4.93
N THR A 63 -7.19 13.58 -3.75
CA THR A 63 -6.61 14.89 -3.46
C THR A 63 -5.21 14.82 -2.89
N ALA A 64 -4.84 13.66 -2.33
CA ALA A 64 -3.49 13.33 -1.89
C ALA A 64 -3.29 11.82 -1.97
N LEU A 65 -2.09 11.41 -2.35
CA LEU A 65 -1.64 10.03 -2.34
C LEU A 65 -0.14 10.03 -2.12
N GLY A 66 0.34 9.26 -1.16
CA GLY A 66 1.75 9.19 -0.85
C GLY A 66 2.09 8.00 0.02
N TYR A 67 3.36 7.72 0.17
CA TYR A 67 3.85 6.62 1.00
C TYR A 67 5.31 6.85 1.36
N ALA A 68 5.86 5.99 2.20
CA ALA A 68 7.27 6.03 2.54
C ALA A 68 7.95 4.69 2.22
N THR A 69 9.23 4.76 1.85
CA THR A 69 10.06 3.58 1.60
C THR A 69 11.43 3.68 2.27
N TYR A 70 12.00 2.50 2.55
CA TYR A 70 13.37 2.35 3.00
C TYR A 70 14.02 1.24 2.17
N VAL A 71 15.06 1.55 1.41
CA VAL A 71 15.78 0.54 0.64
C VAL A 71 16.87 -0.07 1.51
N VAL A 72 16.71 -1.35 1.82
CA VAL A 72 17.68 -2.14 2.61
C VAL A 72 18.85 -2.56 1.71
N GLU A 73 18.52 -3.12 0.54
CA GLU A 73 19.48 -3.61 -0.43
C GLU A 73 18.95 -3.39 -1.86
N ALA A 74 19.84 -2.97 -2.75
CA ALA A 74 19.59 -2.94 -4.18
C ALA A 74 20.89 -3.15 -4.95
N PRO A 75 20.86 -3.82 -6.10
CA PRO A 75 22.03 -3.95 -6.97
C PRO A 75 22.57 -2.59 -7.43
N ALA A 76 23.90 -2.49 -7.60
CA ALA A 76 24.53 -1.26 -8.04
C ALA A 76 23.92 -0.77 -9.37
N GLY A 77 23.46 0.49 -9.38
CA GLY A 77 22.82 1.10 -10.54
C GLY A 77 21.33 0.75 -10.72
N ASN A 78 20.74 -0.04 -9.82
CA ASN A 78 19.30 -0.23 -9.77
C ASN A 78 18.68 0.80 -8.81
N PRO A 79 17.82 1.72 -9.29
CA PRO A 79 17.12 2.68 -8.44
C PRO A 79 15.91 2.06 -7.73
N GLY A 80 15.82 0.72 -7.68
CA GLY A 80 14.65 -0.01 -7.18
C GLY A 80 14.30 0.34 -5.74
N THR A 81 13.03 0.62 -5.54
CA THR A 81 12.37 0.79 -4.24
C THR A 81 10.96 0.23 -4.38
N PRO A 82 10.27 -0.14 -3.30
CA PRO A 82 8.86 -0.49 -3.41
C PRO A 82 8.07 0.59 -4.17
N ALA A 83 7.35 0.18 -5.20
CA ALA A 83 6.48 1.01 -6.00
C ALA A 83 5.08 1.09 -5.39
N LEU A 84 4.31 2.12 -5.74
CA LEU A 84 2.88 2.16 -5.47
C LEU A 84 2.11 1.74 -6.72
N ASN A 85 1.16 0.81 -6.57
CA ASN A 85 0.33 0.34 -7.66
C ASN A 85 -1.14 0.67 -7.41
N ILE A 86 -1.85 1.02 -8.51
CA ILE A 86 -3.30 1.13 -8.54
C ILE A 86 -3.81 0.19 -9.63
N ARG A 87 -4.84 -0.59 -9.35
CA ARG A 87 -5.65 -1.27 -10.37
C ARG A 87 -6.74 -0.33 -10.81
N LEU A 88 -6.86 -0.15 -12.11
CA LEU A 88 -7.70 0.86 -12.72
C LEU A 88 -8.73 0.22 -13.67
N ASP A 89 -9.99 0.58 -13.45
CA ASP A 89 -11.07 0.46 -14.39
C ASP A 89 -11.19 1.82 -15.09
N ARG A 90 -10.85 1.86 -16.40
CA ARG A 90 -10.72 3.12 -17.13
C ARG A 90 -12.06 3.73 -17.58
N ASP A 91 -13.09 2.90 -17.71
CA ASP A 91 -14.41 3.33 -18.23
C ASP A 91 -15.56 3.10 -17.23
N SER A 92 -15.24 2.70 -16.00
CA SER A 92 -16.20 2.45 -14.91
C SER A 92 -17.23 1.36 -15.23
N ASP A 93 -16.84 0.33 -15.96
CA ASP A 93 -17.70 -0.81 -16.26
C ASP A 93 -17.62 -1.92 -15.19
N GLY A 94 -16.78 -1.74 -14.16
CA GLY A 94 -16.53 -2.68 -13.07
C GLY A 94 -15.46 -3.74 -13.40
N VAL A 95 -14.73 -3.55 -14.49
CA VAL A 95 -13.67 -4.45 -14.92
C VAL A 95 -12.33 -3.75 -14.95
N VAL A 96 -11.39 -4.23 -14.15
CA VAL A 96 -10.01 -3.69 -14.19
C VAL A 96 -9.37 -4.03 -15.54
N ASP A 97 -8.86 -3.02 -16.19
CA ASP A 97 -8.25 -3.14 -17.51
C ASP A 97 -6.86 -2.50 -17.61
N ALA A 98 -6.37 -1.87 -16.53
CA ALA A 98 -5.01 -1.35 -16.44
C ALA A 98 -4.43 -1.43 -15.02
N TYR A 99 -3.10 -1.44 -14.93
CA TYR A 99 -2.35 -1.09 -13.73
C TYR A 99 -1.71 0.27 -13.94
N LEU A 100 -1.78 1.12 -12.94
CA LEU A 100 -0.90 2.27 -12.80
C LEU A 100 0.22 1.91 -11.84
N VAL A 101 1.43 2.28 -12.17
CA VAL A 101 2.64 2.06 -11.37
C VAL A 101 3.32 3.41 -11.16
N TYR A 102 3.55 3.74 -9.91
CA TYR A 102 4.35 4.88 -9.50
C TYR A 102 5.70 4.39 -8.97
N GLU A 103 6.77 4.86 -9.60
CA GLU A 103 8.14 4.59 -9.21
C GLU A 103 8.87 5.92 -9.00
N PRO A 104 9.29 6.27 -7.76
CA PRO A 104 9.81 7.61 -7.45
C PRO A 104 10.98 8.06 -8.31
N TYR A 105 11.81 7.13 -8.79
CA TYR A 105 12.96 7.45 -9.63
C TYR A 105 12.58 7.84 -11.08
N GLN A 106 11.34 7.56 -11.48
CA GLN A 106 10.81 7.90 -12.81
C GLN A 106 10.02 9.21 -12.81
N ASP A 107 9.60 9.67 -11.64
CA ASP A 107 8.90 10.95 -11.49
C ASP A 107 9.89 12.10 -11.64
N ASP A 108 9.69 12.96 -12.61
CA ASP A 108 10.56 14.12 -12.90
C ASP A 108 10.70 15.05 -11.68
N PHE A 109 9.69 15.09 -10.80
CA PHE A 109 9.75 15.86 -9.56
C PHE A 109 10.91 15.41 -8.65
N TYR A 110 11.15 14.11 -8.56
CA TYR A 110 12.26 13.55 -7.78
C TYR A 110 13.49 13.27 -8.64
N GLY A 111 13.29 12.75 -9.84
CA GLY A 111 14.32 12.47 -10.82
C GLY A 111 15.27 11.31 -10.50
N ASN A 112 16.16 11.02 -11.42
CA ASN A 112 17.18 9.99 -11.25
C ASN A 112 18.09 10.25 -10.05
N GLY A 113 18.32 9.23 -9.23
CA GLY A 113 19.18 9.30 -8.05
C GLY A 113 18.47 9.82 -6.80
N ALA A 114 17.16 10.04 -6.85
CA ALA A 114 16.36 10.42 -5.68
C ALA A 114 16.29 9.32 -4.61
N VAL A 115 16.36 8.05 -5.02
CA VAL A 115 16.29 6.89 -4.09
C VAL A 115 17.63 6.70 -3.40
N HIS A 116 17.63 6.80 -2.08
CA HIS A 116 18.81 6.66 -1.22
C HIS A 116 18.67 5.46 -0.29
N PRO A 117 19.48 4.40 -0.45
CA PRO A 117 19.48 3.26 0.46
C PRO A 117 19.84 3.66 1.90
N GLY A 118 19.23 2.96 2.87
CA GLY A 118 19.55 3.11 4.29
C GLY A 118 18.89 4.31 4.98
N VAL A 119 17.92 4.97 4.33
CA VAL A 119 17.11 6.05 4.93
C VAL A 119 15.66 5.94 4.53
N TRP A 120 14.76 6.28 5.44
CA TRP A 120 13.35 6.46 5.12
C TRP A 120 13.15 7.70 4.26
N GLN A 121 12.42 7.54 3.16
CA GLN A 121 12.04 8.62 2.24
C GLN A 121 10.54 8.59 2.01
N THR A 122 9.93 9.78 2.03
CA THR A 122 8.50 9.95 1.75
C THR A 122 8.31 10.47 0.32
N TRP A 123 7.34 9.90 -0.37
CA TRP A 123 7.01 10.19 -1.76
C TRP A 123 5.60 10.74 -1.85
N ASP A 124 5.44 11.90 -2.47
CA ASP A 124 4.15 12.43 -2.89
C ASP A 124 3.82 11.87 -4.29
N ALA A 125 3.04 10.81 -4.32
CA ALA A 125 2.64 10.14 -5.55
C ALA A 125 1.45 10.81 -6.24
N TRP A 126 1.00 11.96 -5.74
CA TRP A 126 -0.07 12.75 -6.32
C TRP A 126 0.40 14.10 -6.85
N HIS A 127 1.13 14.84 -6.05
CA HIS A 127 1.71 16.15 -6.33
C HIS A 127 0.76 17.10 -7.10
N GLY A 128 -0.49 17.22 -6.63
CA GLY A 128 -1.50 18.03 -7.31
C GLY A 128 -1.97 17.48 -8.67
N GLY A 129 -1.68 16.22 -8.96
CA GLY A 129 -1.95 15.56 -10.24
C GLY A 129 -0.79 15.60 -11.23
N GLU A 130 0.37 16.14 -10.82
CA GLU A 130 1.56 16.24 -11.68
C GLU A 130 2.51 15.05 -11.54
N SER A 131 2.34 14.17 -10.52
CA SER A 131 3.16 12.97 -10.37
C SER A 131 3.00 12.02 -11.54
N GLU A 132 4.10 11.41 -11.95
CA GLU A 132 4.19 10.61 -13.16
C GLU A 132 4.01 9.12 -12.88
N TRP A 133 3.07 8.52 -13.61
CA TRP A 133 2.70 7.12 -13.51
C TRP A 133 2.78 6.46 -14.88
N TRP A 134 3.17 5.20 -14.89
CA TRP A 134 3.20 4.42 -16.12
C TRP A 134 2.25 3.21 -16.07
N SER A 135 1.95 2.65 -17.23
CA SER A 135 1.12 1.46 -17.38
C SER A 135 1.53 0.65 -18.61
N GLY A 136 1.66 -0.65 -18.43
CA GLY A 136 1.86 -1.57 -19.55
C GLY A 136 0.62 -1.75 -20.43
N GLN A 137 -0.56 -1.32 -19.98
CA GLN A 137 -1.84 -1.42 -20.69
C GLN A 137 -2.25 -0.11 -21.36
N ILE A 138 -1.64 1.01 -20.98
CA ILE A 138 -1.94 2.33 -21.53
C ILE A 138 -0.79 2.75 -22.46
N GLY A 139 -0.96 2.54 -23.75
CA GLY A 139 0.11 2.79 -24.73
C GLY A 139 0.56 4.25 -24.83
N ALA A 140 -0.22 5.21 -24.31
CA ALA A 140 0.15 6.61 -24.21
C ALA A 140 1.10 6.89 -23.01
N CYS A 141 1.13 6.01 -22.00
CA CYS A 141 1.88 6.18 -20.76
C CYS A 141 2.78 4.95 -20.46
N PRO A 142 3.70 4.58 -21.38
CA PRO A 142 4.60 3.45 -21.15
C PRO A 142 5.65 3.80 -20.07
N GLN A 143 6.39 2.79 -19.59
CA GLN A 143 7.38 2.97 -18.53
C GLN A 143 8.52 3.94 -18.91
N ASP A 144 8.88 4.04 -20.18
CA ASP A 144 9.92 4.95 -20.68
C ASP A 144 9.41 6.37 -21.04
N ALA A 145 8.09 6.58 -20.92
CA ALA A 145 7.42 7.88 -21.08
C ALA A 145 6.14 7.90 -20.23
N PRO A 146 6.28 7.99 -18.89
CA PRO A 146 5.12 8.01 -17.99
C PRO A 146 4.27 9.27 -18.23
N CYS A 147 3.03 9.24 -17.77
CA CYS A 147 2.10 10.35 -17.82
C CYS A 147 1.84 10.89 -16.43
N SER A 148 1.57 12.19 -16.33
CA SER A 148 0.99 12.76 -15.13
C SER A 148 -0.43 12.23 -14.88
N ILE A 149 -0.89 12.29 -13.64
CA ILE A 149 -2.28 11.97 -13.29
C ILE A 149 -3.25 12.87 -14.07
N ASN A 150 -2.91 14.15 -14.28
CA ASN A 150 -3.75 15.07 -15.05
C ASN A 150 -3.92 14.62 -16.52
N GLU A 151 -2.84 14.14 -17.15
CA GLU A 151 -2.93 13.56 -18.51
C GLU A 151 -3.72 12.24 -18.52
N LEU A 152 -3.59 11.40 -17.50
CA LEU A 152 -4.42 10.19 -17.35
C LEU A 152 -5.90 10.53 -17.19
N LEU A 153 -6.25 11.59 -16.45
CA LEU A 153 -7.61 12.06 -16.30
C LEU A 153 -8.18 12.69 -17.57
N ASP A 154 -7.34 13.31 -18.40
CA ASP A 154 -7.76 13.77 -19.72
C ASP A 154 -8.10 12.61 -20.66
N LEU A 155 -7.40 11.49 -20.54
CA LEU A 155 -7.66 10.27 -21.29
C LEU A 155 -8.85 9.47 -20.75
N TYR A 156 -8.99 9.39 -19.44
CA TYR A 156 -9.95 8.54 -18.71
C TYR A 156 -10.62 9.31 -17.56
N PRO A 157 -11.50 10.25 -17.85
CA PRO A 157 -12.09 11.15 -16.83
C PRO A 157 -12.98 10.45 -15.80
N ASP A 158 -13.45 9.26 -16.14
CA ASP A 158 -14.34 8.47 -15.27
C ASP A 158 -13.64 7.27 -14.60
N ALA A 159 -12.32 7.14 -14.79
CA ALA A 159 -11.55 6.02 -14.23
C ALA A 159 -11.72 5.88 -12.72
N THR A 160 -11.87 4.63 -12.26
CA THR A 160 -12.02 4.27 -10.86
C THR A 160 -10.92 3.30 -10.41
N ILE A 161 -10.56 3.37 -9.13
CA ILE A 161 -9.81 2.32 -8.46
C ILE A 161 -10.76 1.13 -8.31
N GLN A 162 -10.33 -0.07 -8.71
CA GLN A 162 -11.18 -1.24 -8.70
C GLN A 162 -10.39 -2.49 -8.33
N GLU A 163 -11.00 -3.33 -7.48
CA GLU A 163 -10.49 -4.67 -7.23
C GLU A 163 -10.67 -5.53 -8.49
N ASP A 164 -9.63 -6.30 -8.80
CA ASP A 164 -9.73 -7.34 -9.84
C ASP A 164 -9.21 -8.67 -9.35
N SER A 165 -9.99 -9.70 -9.54
CA SER A 165 -9.59 -11.07 -9.23
C SER A 165 -8.89 -11.79 -10.38
N THR A 166 -9.02 -11.38 -11.65
CA THR A 166 -8.57 -12.23 -12.76
C THR A 166 -8.16 -11.54 -14.07
N SER A 167 -8.69 -10.35 -14.42
CA SER A 167 -8.57 -9.81 -15.77
C SER A 167 -7.13 -9.52 -16.22
N LEU A 168 -6.29 -9.04 -15.30
CA LEU A 168 -4.87 -8.73 -15.55
C LEU A 168 -3.90 -9.77 -15.00
N ARG A 169 -4.39 -10.97 -14.66
CA ARG A 169 -3.53 -12.04 -14.12
C ARG A 169 -2.46 -12.45 -15.12
N SER A 170 -1.21 -12.32 -14.72
CA SER A 170 -0.07 -12.79 -15.51
C SER A 170 -0.03 -14.33 -15.58
N PRO A 171 0.41 -14.92 -16.69
CA PRO A 171 0.74 -16.35 -16.74
C PRO A 171 1.78 -16.80 -15.70
N SER A 172 2.59 -15.87 -15.19
CA SER A 172 3.58 -16.13 -14.14
C SER A 172 2.98 -16.13 -12.72
N THR A 173 1.73 -15.69 -12.56
CA THR A 173 1.04 -15.73 -11.26
C THR A 173 0.65 -17.17 -10.93
N PRO A 174 1.05 -17.73 -9.79
CA PRO A 174 0.71 -19.10 -9.40
C PRO A 174 -0.80 -19.33 -9.41
N ALA A 175 -1.20 -20.53 -9.82
CA ALA A 175 -2.60 -20.94 -9.72
C ALA A 175 -3.04 -20.93 -8.25
N GLY A 176 -4.14 -20.24 -7.95
CA GLY A 176 -4.66 -20.11 -6.58
C GLY A 176 -3.96 -19.04 -5.73
N ALA A 177 -3.00 -18.27 -6.28
CA ALA A 177 -2.52 -17.09 -5.60
C ALA A 177 -3.66 -16.09 -5.38
N ASP A 178 -3.61 -15.39 -4.26
CA ASP A 178 -4.50 -14.26 -3.99
C ASP A 178 -4.33 -13.20 -5.07
N PHE A 179 -5.42 -12.59 -5.50
CA PHE A 179 -5.42 -11.56 -6.53
C PHE A 179 -6.38 -10.41 -6.19
N HIS A 180 -6.75 -10.30 -4.92
CA HIS A 180 -7.59 -9.23 -4.40
C HIS A 180 -6.80 -7.95 -4.13
N GLY A 181 -7.54 -6.89 -3.83
CA GLY A 181 -7.02 -5.55 -3.55
C GLY A 181 -6.75 -4.72 -4.80
N SER A 182 -6.81 -3.42 -4.64
CA SER A 182 -6.81 -2.45 -5.74
C SER A 182 -5.69 -1.42 -5.67
N ILE A 183 -5.22 -1.06 -4.47
CA ILE A 183 -4.14 -0.08 -4.27
C ILE A 183 -3.18 -0.54 -3.19
N GLY A 184 -1.88 -0.30 -3.36
CA GLY A 184 -0.86 -0.60 -2.36
C GLY A 184 0.53 -0.82 -2.93
N PHE A 185 1.36 -1.50 -2.17
CA PHE A 185 2.78 -1.67 -2.49
C PHE A 185 3.03 -2.81 -3.47
N ASN A 186 4.01 -2.60 -4.33
CA ASN A 186 4.49 -3.59 -5.29
C ASN A 186 6.01 -3.60 -5.34
N GLN A 187 6.60 -4.79 -5.44
CA GLN A 187 8.00 -4.96 -5.81
C GLN A 187 8.14 -6.15 -6.75
N GLY A 188 8.89 -5.95 -7.86
CA GLY A 188 9.09 -6.94 -8.91
C GLY A 188 7.94 -6.94 -9.95
N SER A 189 8.02 -7.74 -10.97
CA SER A 189 9.14 -8.58 -11.41
C SER A 189 10.22 -7.73 -12.09
N TYR A 190 11.37 -8.33 -12.31
CA TYR A 190 12.58 -7.70 -12.87
C TYR A 190 13.36 -6.77 -11.92
N ASN A 191 13.05 -6.78 -10.64
CA ASN A 191 13.77 -6.10 -9.57
C ASN A 191 14.61 -7.08 -8.74
N ALA A 192 15.39 -7.95 -9.41
CA ALA A 192 16.20 -8.96 -8.72
C ALA A 192 17.20 -8.35 -7.74
N GLY A 193 17.24 -8.89 -6.52
CA GLY A 193 18.15 -8.45 -5.45
C GLY A 193 17.75 -7.14 -4.78
N VAL A 194 16.49 -6.71 -4.93
CA VAL A 194 15.97 -5.58 -4.19
C VAL A 194 15.28 -6.06 -2.92
N VAL A 195 15.68 -5.48 -1.79
CA VAL A 195 15.00 -5.60 -0.49
C VAL A 195 14.63 -4.21 -0.04
N GLY A 196 13.33 -3.96 0.08
CA GLY A 196 12.80 -2.65 0.46
C GLY A 196 11.67 -2.75 1.47
N ALA A 197 11.61 -1.81 2.40
CA ALA A 197 10.47 -1.67 3.30
C ALA A 197 9.55 -0.55 2.81
N ALA A 198 8.25 -0.69 3.11
CA ALA A 198 7.22 0.30 2.80
C ALA A 198 6.32 0.53 4.02
N ASP A 199 5.85 1.78 4.17
CA ASP A 199 5.03 2.21 5.29
C ASP A 199 4.30 3.51 4.95
N ALA A 200 3.41 3.96 5.85
CA ALA A 200 2.77 5.27 5.81
C ALA A 200 2.01 5.56 4.50
N LEU A 201 1.30 4.54 3.94
CA LEU A 201 0.43 4.79 2.79
C LEU A 201 -0.68 5.76 3.19
N HIS A 202 -0.69 6.93 2.57
CA HIS A 202 -1.68 7.97 2.77
C HIS A 202 -2.55 8.13 1.52
N ILE A 203 -3.86 8.22 1.71
CA ILE A 203 -4.82 8.58 0.67
C ILE A 203 -5.85 9.55 1.23
N ALA A 204 -6.10 10.64 0.49
CA ALA A 204 -7.19 11.56 0.76
C ALA A 204 -8.02 11.81 -0.49
N THR A 205 -9.33 12.04 -0.30
CA THR A 205 -10.30 12.24 -1.38
C THR A 205 -11.21 13.42 -1.12
N ARG A 206 -11.83 13.96 -2.17
CA ARG A 206 -12.87 15.02 -2.08
C ARG A 206 -14.11 14.55 -1.33
N SER A 207 -14.40 13.26 -1.28
CA SER A 207 -15.53 12.69 -0.53
C SER A 207 -15.32 12.66 0.98
N GLY A 208 -14.11 12.99 1.47
CA GLY A 208 -13.78 13.11 2.89
C GLY A 208 -13.04 11.89 3.46
N VAL A 209 -12.57 10.97 2.64
CA VAL A 209 -11.55 10.00 3.06
C VAL A 209 -10.25 10.78 3.31
N ASP A 210 -9.60 10.50 4.42
CA ASP A 210 -8.26 11.01 4.78
C ASP A 210 -7.66 10.01 5.76
N VAL A 211 -6.89 9.06 5.24
CA VAL A 211 -6.37 7.94 6.02
C VAL A 211 -4.91 7.72 5.72
N THR A 212 -4.14 7.45 6.76
CA THR A 212 -2.76 6.97 6.66
C THR A 212 -2.67 5.59 7.31
N TYR A 213 -2.16 4.63 6.56
CA TYR A 213 -1.94 3.27 7.01
C TYR A 213 -0.52 3.14 7.58
N ASP A 214 -0.45 2.80 8.86
CA ASP A 214 0.76 2.55 9.63
C ASP A 214 0.91 1.02 9.77
N PHE A 215 2.03 0.47 9.31
CA PHE A 215 2.25 -0.97 9.20
C PHE A 215 3.15 -1.46 10.33
N GLU A 216 2.57 -2.18 11.30
CA GLU A 216 3.24 -2.59 12.52
C GLU A 216 3.49 -4.11 12.56
N ALA A 217 4.69 -4.51 12.95
CA ALA A 217 4.99 -5.91 13.25
C ALA A 217 4.46 -6.25 14.64
N GLY A 218 3.58 -7.22 14.74
CA GLY A 218 3.00 -7.64 16.00
C GLY A 218 1.49 -7.76 15.98
N GLU A 219 0.92 -8.11 17.12
CA GLU A 219 -0.52 -8.20 17.28
C GLU A 219 -1.13 -6.80 17.47
N ALA A 220 -2.30 -6.59 16.87
CA ALA A 220 -3.05 -5.35 17.08
C ALA A 220 -3.36 -5.16 18.58
N PRO A 221 -3.17 -3.93 19.12
CA PRO A 221 -3.49 -3.67 20.50
C PRO A 221 -4.98 -3.93 20.76
N VAL A 222 -5.27 -4.68 21.80
CA VAL A 222 -6.63 -4.96 22.22
C VAL A 222 -7.30 -3.67 22.69
N ARG A 223 -8.30 -3.23 21.95
CA ARG A 223 -9.11 -2.05 22.29
C ARG A 223 -10.55 -2.47 22.63
N LEU A 224 -10.94 -2.21 23.86
CA LEU A 224 -12.32 -2.48 24.26
C LEU A 224 -13.27 -1.44 23.64
N THR A 225 -14.46 -1.88 23.25
CA THR A 225 -15.44 -1.06 22.53
C THR A 225 -16.59 -0.57 23.43
N GLY A 226 -16.77 -1.18 24.60
CA GLY A 226 -17.88 -0.82 25.46
C GLY A 226 -17.79 -1.32 26.91
N LYS A 227 -18.75 -0.89 27.73
CA LYS A 227 -18.83 -1.27 29.16
C LYS A 227 -18.89 -2.76 29.41
N ASN A 228 -19.46 -3.53 28.48
CA ASN A 228 -19.58 -4.96 28.64
C ASN A 228 -18.24 -5.68 28.53
N ASP A 229 -17.35 -5.14 27.71
CA ASP A 229 -16.00 -5.69 27.51
C ASP A 229 -15.13 -5.53 28.76
N CYS A 230 -15.48 -4.58 29.64
CA CYS A 230 -14.80 -4.39 30.92
C CYS A 230 -15.05 -5.50 31.93
N LYS A 231 -16.11 -6.32 31.75
CA LYS A 231 -16.54 -7.33 32.72
C LYS A 231 -15.66 -8.59 32.64
N ASN A 232 -15.76 -9.41 33.70
CA ASN A 232 -15.10 -10.72 33.78
C ASN A 232 -13.58 -10.70 33.49
N GLY A 233 -12.92 -9.64 33.88
CA GLY A 233 -11.47 -9.49 33.67
C GLY A 233 -11.08 -8.82 32.35
N GLY A 234 -12.02 -8.56 31.43
CA GLY A 234 -11.72 -7.95 30.12
C GLY A 234 -11.03 -6.58 30.21
N TRP A 235 -11.25 -5.80 31.29
CA TRP A 235 -10.52 -4.56 31.53
C TRP A 235 -9.00 -4.73 31.57
N ALA A 236 -8.51 -5.92 31.94
CA ALA A 236 -7.10 -6.23 32.06
C ALA A 236 -6.47 -6.66 30.73
N THR A 237 -7.27 -6.91 29.71
CA THR A 237 -6.81 -7.27 28.35
C THR A 237 -6.70 -6.06 27.43
N SER A 238 -7.10 -4.88 27.89
CA SER A 238 -7.05 -3.67 27.08
C SER A 238 -5.64 -3.09 27.08
N ASP A 239 -5.08 -2.95 25.91
CA ASP A 239 -3.78 -2.32 25.68
C ASP A 239 -3.93 -0.79 25.54
N GLU A 240 -5.04 -0.34 24.92
CA GLU A 240 -5.31 1.07 24.68
C GLU A 240 -6.81 1.40 24.83
N PRO A 241 -7.14 2.20 25.85
CA PRO A 241 -6.30 2.62 26.97
C PRO A 241 -6.14 1.50 28.00
N VAL A 242 -5.00 1.46 28.69
CA VAL A 242 -4.79 0.56 29.83
C VAL A 242 -5.64 1.00 31.01
N PHE A 243 -6.38 0.07 31.60
CA PHE A 243 -7.23 0.34 32.75
C PHE A 243 -6.65 -0.28 34.04
N ARG A 244 -6.62 0.48 35.12
CA ARG A 244 -6.13 -0.02 36.43
C ARG A 244 -7.07 -1.01 37.13
N ASN A 245 -8.34 -1.03 36.73
CA ASN A 245 -9.38 -1.92 37.26
C ASN A 245 -10.68 -1.80 36.44
N GLN A 246 -11.62 -2.72 36.66
CA GLN A 246 -12.92 -2.75 35.98
C GLN A 246 -13.71 -1.45 36.16
N GLY A 247 -13.69 -0.82 37.32
CA GLY A 247 -14.41 0.43 37.60
C GLY A 247 -13.90 1.59 36.75
N ALA A 248 -12.57 1.69 36.54
CA ALA A 248 -11.97 2.68 35.66
C ALA A 248 -12.38 2.46 34.19
N CYS A 249 -12.39 1.23 33.73
CA CYS A 249 -12.82 0.85 32.40
C CYS A 249 -14.30 1.20 32.15
N VAL A 250 -15.21 0.73 33.04
CA VAL A 250 -16.64 1.04 32.95
C VAL A 250 -16.91 2.54 32.98
N SER A 251 -16.18 3.31 33.84
CA SER A 251 -16.32 4.75 33.95
C SER A 251 -15.89 5.45 32.63
N TYR A 252 -14.83 4.99 31.97
CA TYR A 252 -14.37 5.52 30.69
C TYR A 252 -15.47 5.46 29.63
N PHE A 253 -16.08 4.27 29.46
CA PHE A 253 -17.16 4.08 28.48
C PHE A 253 -18.53 4.66 28.93
N SER A 254 -18.64 5.16 30.17
CA SER A 254 -19.85 5.84 30.65
C SER A 254 -19.87 7.32 30.32
N ARG A 255 -18.72 7.87 29.92
CA ARG A 255 -18.55 9.31 29.64
C ARG A 255 -18.53 9.63 28.15
N LYS A 256 -18.46 8.62 27.31
CA LYS A 256 -18.66 8.66 25.88
C LYS A 256 -20.13 8.35 25.55
#